data_995e5e6cc042f676acd4bee520284cfb
#
_entry.id   995e5e6cc042f676acd4bee520284cfb
#
_cell.length_a   1.000
_cell.length_b   1.000
_cell.length_c   1.000
_cell.angle_alpha   90.00
_cell.angle_beta   90.00
_cell.angle_gamma   90.00
#
_symmetry.space_group_name_H-M   'P 1'
#
loop_
_entity.id
_entity.type
_entity.pdbx_description
1 polymer ?
#
loop_
_entity_poly.entity_id
_entity_poly.type
_entity_poly.pdbx_seq_one_letter_code
_entity_poly.pdbx_strand_id
1 'polypeptide(L)'
;IIQSSDTTKKAILFFFSICFITYIQARSPFRKPDPSIPTITVSWEHDKNSYILRDSHLEEYSIFKTFDEKFFFEHELPHQPITYRNNPKKSVSGAKLQKLVDELIDEILAGKKVFKHFTVLRARDFNRAECIGLMVLKFKNYPFVVKIFMENPQSLTSPYSKGLVPLFSFYMGGGINRHLVGFTRIKNLEYIKTKLATDNYWSQLVDTPRKWFLLPSQNRWIKIVGTNIGSQKTITTQLPGTYCIIADAIASEKKTSMLNKDDNHTCLSLCRFLDFSIDPHIDNFMWEKDTGKLVIVDTEHFPTFMGFREIQHFDSYLEWLAHLSGKCLNDIFFRSKKDRQLLQISPRVML
;
A
#
# COMPACT_ATOMS: atom_id res chain seq x y z
N ILE A 1 22.44 -35.69 6.42
CA ILE A 1 23.43 -34.62 6.06
C ILE A 1 23.62 -34.73 4.56
N ILE A 2 22.95 -33.87 3.79
CA ILE A 2 23.10 -33.78 2.33
C ILE A 2 24.22 -32.77 2.06
N GLN A 3 25.40 -33.22 1.69
CA GLN A 3 26.48 -32.41 1.14
C GLN A 3 26.03 -31.91 -0.23
N SER A 4 25.66 -30.59 -0.35
CA SER A 4 25.46 -29.97 -1.64
C SER A 4 26.78 -29.93 -2.40
N SER A 5 26.82 -30.49 -3.62
CA SER A 5 28.01 -30.55 -4.43
C SER A 5 28.58 -29.17 -4.74
N ASP A 6 29.89 -29.07 -4.79
CA ASP A 6 30.65 -27.81 -5.08
C ASP A 6 30.22 -27.15 -6.41
N THR A 7 29.70 -27.96 -7.33
CA THR A 7 29.13 -27.55 -8.63
C THR A 7 27.88 -26.68 -8.48
N THR A 8 27.00 -26.97 -7.51
CA THR A 8 25.78 -26.18 -7.25
C THR A 8 26.11 -24.81 -6.69
N LYS A 9 27.13 -24.73 -5.81
CA LYS A 9 27.61 -23.46 -5.26
C LYS A 9 28.26 -22.57 -6.33
N LYS A 10 29.04 -23.16 -7.24
CA LYS A 10 29.67 -22.46 -8.36
C LYS A 10 28.63 -21.96 -9.39
N ALA A 11 27.59 -22.74 -9.66
CA ALA A 11 26.49 -22.32 -10.53
C ALA A 11 25.68 -21.16 -9.96
N ILE A 12 25.41 -21.18 -8.66
CA ILE A 12 24.71 -20.08 -7.97
C ILE A 12 25.56 -18.80 -7.97
N LEU A 13 26.87 -18.89 -7.67
CA LEU A 13 27.79 -17.74 -7.72
C LEU A 13 27.93 -17.18 -9.14
N PHE A 14 28.00 -18.04 -10.15
CA PHE A 14 28.08 -17.63 -11.56
C PHE A 14 26.79 -16.93 -12.00
N PHE A 15 25.63 -17.42 -11.58
CA PHE A 15 24.33 -16.80 -11.86
C PHE A 15 24.21 -15.41 -11.19
N PHE A 16 24.67 -15.27 -9.94
CA PHE A 16 24.72 -13.98 -9.25
C PHE A 16 25.71 -13.01 -9.91
N SER A 17 26.85 -13.47 -10.42
CA SER A 17 27.83 -12.63 -11.10
C SER A 17 27.31 -12.10 -12.44
N ILE A 18 26.61 -12.92 -13.25
CA ILE A 18 25.99 -12.49 -14.50
C ILE A 18 24.87 -11.48 -14.22
N CYS A 19 24.06 -11.70 -13.18
CA CYS A 19 23.02 -10.75 -12.78
C CYS A 19 23.60 -9.41 -12.32
N PHE A 20 24.78 -9.42 -11.69
CA PHE A 20 25.46 -8.19 -11.24
C PHE A 20 26.06 -7.39 -12.40
N ILE A 21 26.61 -8.07 -13.40
CA ILE A 21 27.21 -7.43 -14.59
C ILE A 21 26.13 -6.82 -15.48
N THR A 22 24.98 -7.48 -15.67
CA THR A 22 23.84 -6.91 -16.41
C THR A 22 23.20 -5.74 -15.68
N TYR A 23 23.27 -5.69 -14.35
CA TYR A 23 22.80 -4.54 -13.57
C TYR A 23 23.65 -3.29 -13.75
N ILE A 24 24.97 -3.42 -13.98
CA ILE A 24 25.90 -2.29 -14.16
C ILE A 24 25.76 -1.69 -15.58
N GLN A 25 25.42 -2.47 -16.59
CA GLN A 25 25.28 -1.99 -17.98
C GLN A 25 23.98 -1.22 -18.30
N ALA A 26 23.00 -1.24 -17.40
CA ALA A 26 21.70 -0.59 -17.61
C ALA A 26 21.65 0.92 -17.25
N ARG A 27 22.78 1.60 -17.13
CA ARG A 27 22.82 3.06 -17.05
C ARG A 27 22.75 3.70 -18.42
N SER A 28 21.55 3.70 -19.01
CA SER A 28 21.27 4.56 -20.17
C SER A 28 21.19 6.02 -19.72
N PRO A 29 21.88 6.96 -20.39
CA PRO A 29 21.73 8.37 -20.10
C PRO A 29 20.26 8.78 -20.33
N PHE A 30 19.77 9.69 -19.52
CA PHE A 30 18.42 10.25 -19.63
C PHE A 30 18.24 10.81 -21.06
N ARG A 31 17.49 10.11 -21.91
CA ARG A 31 17.03 10.70 -23.18
C ARG A 31 16.09 11.86 -22.85
N LYS A 32 16.30 13.00 -23.51
CA LYS A 32 15.31 14.08 -23.48
C LYS A 32 13.93 13.51 -23.84
N PRO A 33 12.86 13.93 -23.14
CA PRO A 33 11.51 13.52 -23.50
C PRO A 33 11.24 13.79 -24.98
N ASP A 34 10.75 12.78 -25.68
CA ASP A 34 10.26 12.95 -27.04
C ASP A 34 8.91 13.68 -26.95
N PRO A 35 8.78 14.89 -27.54
CA PRO A 35 7.54 15.66 -27.45
C PRO A 35 6.35 15.00 -28.17
N SER A 36 6.61 13.99 -29.00
CA SER A 36 5.55 13.20 -29.65
C SER A 36 4.95 12.11 -28.77
N ILE A 37 5.51 11.86 -27.58
CA ILE A 37 5.03 10.82 -26.66
C ILE A 37 4.28 11.47 -25.49
N PRO A 38 3.12 10.92 -25.04
CA PRO A 38 2.41 11.41 -23.89
C PRO A 38 3.29 11.45 -22.65
N THR A 39 3.21 12.53 -21.88
CA THR A 39 3.98 12.71 -20.65
C THR A 39 3.07 12.92 -19.45
N ILE A 40 3.50 12.40 -18.30
CA ILE A 40 2.94 12.79 -17.00
C ILE A 40 3.97 13.66 -16.28
N THR A 41 3.54 14.81 -15.80
CA THR A 41 4.32 15.68 -14.93
C THR A 41 3.76 15.61 -13.52
N VAL A 42 4.61 15.33 -12.56
CA VAL A 42 4.27 15.32 -11.13
C VAL A 42 5.08 16.41 -10.45
N SER A 43 4.43 17.29 -9.71
CA SER A 43 5.08 18.44 -9.09
C SER A 43 4.48 18.79 -7.73
N TRP A 44 5.32 19.38 -6.84
CA TRP A 44 4.85 20.43 -5.96
C TRP A 44 4.68 21.69 -6.79
N GLU A 45 4.58 22.85 -6.16
CA GLU A 45 4.45 24.14 -6.85
C GLU A 45 5.65 24.47 -7.78
N HIS A 46 6.85 23.97 -7.44
CA HIS A 46 8.09 24.35 -8.13
C HIS A 46 8.92 23.18 -8.69
N ASP A 47 8.75 21.95 -8.17
CA ASP A 47 9.52 20.79 -8.61
C ASP A 47 8.76 19.98 -9.64
N LYS A 48 9.40 19.67 -10.76
CA LYS A 48 8.79 18.90 -11.84
C LYS A 48 9.54 17.60 -12.11
N ASN A 49 8.82 16.49 -12.08
CA ASN A 49 9.28 15.20 -12.57
C ASN A 49 8.41 14.77 -13.75
N SER A 50 9.00 14.51 -14.88
CA SER A 50 8.27 14.15 -16.11
C SER A 50 8.53 12.72 -16.50
N TYR A 51 7.48 12.00 -16.89
CA TYR A 51 7.51 10.63 -17.41
C TYR A 51 6.93 10.58 -18.79
N ILE A 52 7.56 9.75 -19.61
CA ILE A 52 7.06 9.45 -20.95
C ILE A 52 6.22 8.18 -20.83
N LEU A 53 4.95 8.28 -21.22
CA LEU A 53 4.03 7.18 -21.35
C LEU A 53 3.86 6.83 -22.82
N ARG A 54 3.76 5.54 -23.13
CA ARG A 54 3.53 5.04 -24.48
C ARG A 54 2.06 4.78 -24.79
N ASP A 55 1.19 5.01 -23.84
CA ASP A 55 -0.24 4.80 -23.95
C ASP A 55 -0.96 6.12 -24.24
N SER A 56 -2.05 6.05 -25.00
CA SER A 56 -2.90 7.19 -25.34
C SER A 56 -4.09 7.41 -24.36
N HIS A 57 -4.36 6.45 -23.48
CA HIS A 57 -5.51 6.49 -22.55
C HIS A 57 -5.05 6.81 -21.13
N LEU A 58 -4.47 7.99 -20.93
CA LEU A 58 -3.92 8.39 -19.63
C LEU A 58 -4.96 8.41 -18.51
N GLU A 59 -6.22 8.70 -18.81
CA GLU A 59 -7.33 8.70 -17.89
C GLU A 59 -7.57 7.33 -17.23
N GLU A 60 -7.09 6.25 -17.83
CA GLU A 60 -7.21 4.90 -17.28
C GLU A 60 -6.12 4.55 -16.28
N TYR A 61 -5.09 5.36 -16.18
CA TYR A 61 -3.97 5.09 -15.27
C TYR A 61 -4.35 5.27 -13.80
N SER A 62 -3.86 4.38 -12.97
CA SER A 62 -4.15 4.36 -11.54
C SER A 62 -3.84 5.67 -10.82
N ILE A 63 -2.83 6.41 -11.30
CA ILE A 63 -2.44 7.70 -10.73
C ILE A 63 -3.54 8.77 -10.86
N PHE A 64 -4.43 8.63 -11.84
CA PHE A 64 -5.56 9.55 -12.06
C PHE A 64 -6.88 9.03 -11.47
N LYS A 65 -6.97 7.73 -11.14
CA LYS A 65 -8.24 7.08 -10.76
C LYS A 65 -8.33 6.68 -9.28
N THR A 66 -7.18 6.47 -8.62
CA THR A 66 -7.19 5.84 -7.28
C THR A 66 -7.66 6.81 -6.20
N PHE A 67 -7.32 8.10 -6.34
CA PHE A 67 -7.76 9.12 -5.39
C PHE A 67 -9.07 9.74 -5.86
N ASP A 68 -10.07 9.66 -5.00
CA ASP A 68 -11.36 10.33 -5.14
C ASP A 68 -11.49 11.30 -3.97
N GLU A 69 -11.43 12.59 -4.26
CA GLU A 69 -11.46 13.66 -3.26
C GLU A 69 -12.78 13.67 -2.49
N LYS A 70 -13.91 13.49 -3.19
CA LYS A 70 -15.23 13.47 -2.56
C LYS A 70 -15.33 12.31 -1.57
N PHE A 71 -14.99 11.11 -2.03
CA PHE A 71 -14.99 9.91 -1.17
C PHE A 71 -14.04 10.07 0.03
N PHE A 72 -12.87 10.67 -0.16
CA PHE A 72 -11.90 10.91 0.90
C PHE A 72 -12.49 11.76 2.02
N PHE A 73 -13.11 12.91 1.70
CA PHE A 73 -13.68 13.80 2.70
C PHE A 73 -15.00 13.30 3.29
N GLU A 74 -15.79 12.52 2.55
CA GLU A 74 -16.97 11.83 3.10
C GLU A 74 -16.62 10.80 4.17
N HIS A 75 -15.39 10.26 4.12
CA HIS A 75 -14.89 9.26 5.06
C HIS A 75 -13.79 9.80 5.99
N GLU A 76 -13.72 11.10 6.13
CA GLU A 76 -12.78 11.76 7.03
C GLU A 76 -13.13 11.49 8.49
N LEU A 77 -12.11 11.55 9.35
CA LEU A 77 -12.26 11.39 10.80
C LEU A 77 -13.24 12.45 11.35
N PRO A 78 -14.37 12.05 11.95
CA PRO A 78 -15.34 13.00 12.49
C PRO A 78 -14.73 13.78 13.66
N HIS A 79 -14.99 15.07 13.75
CA HIS A 79 -14.54 15.90 14.88
C HIS A 79 -15.22 15.52 16.21
N GLN A 80 -16.43 14.96 16.12
CA GLN A 80 -17.25 14.54 17.26
C GLN A 80 -16.58 13.40 18.05
N PRO A 81 -17.10 13.09 19.26
CA PRO A 81 -16.63 11.95 20.03
C PRO A 81 -16.84 10.62 19.30
N ILE A 82 -15.77 9.85 19.21
CA ILE A 82 -15.75 8.51 18.66
C ILE A 82 -15.73 7.53 19.81
N THR A 83 -16.75 6.68 19.94
CA THR A 83 -16.80 5.63 20.95
C THR A 83 -15.77 4.56 20.69
N TYR A 84 -15.22 3.95 21.75
CA TYR A 84 -14.29 2.82 21.57
C TYR A 84 -15.05 1.56 21.13
N ARG A 85 -14.45 0.80 20.20
CA ARG A 85 -15.04 -0.41 19.63
C ARG A 85 -15.56 -1.36 20.70
N ASN A 86 -14.73 -1.68 21.70
CA ASN A 86 -15.03 -2.67 22.71
C ASN A 86 -15.40 -2.04 24.08
N ASN A 87 -15.62 -0.73 24.13
CA ASN A 87 -16.06 -0.04 25.33
C ASN A 87 -16.87 1.20 24.96
N PRO A 88 -18.16 1.08 24.61
CA PRO A 88 -18.99 2.19 24.15
C PRO A 88 -19.23 3.29 25.21
N LYS A 89 -18.92 3.01 26.48
CA LYS A 89 -18.97 4.02 27.55
C LYS A 89 -17.80 5.00 27.51
N LYS A 90 -16.74 4.68 26.76
CA LYS A 90 -15.56 5.53 26.57
C LYS A 90 -15.51 6.06 25.16
N SER A 91 -15.06 7.30 25.01
CA SER A 91 -14.89 7.96 23.72
C SER A 91 -13.70 8.88 23.75
N VAL A 92 -13.29 9.33 22.56
CA VAL A 92 -12.32 10.40 22.34
C VAL A 92 -12.80 11.27 21.21
N SER A 93 -12.61 12.57 21.29
CA SER A 93 -12.95 13.48 20.19
C SER A 93 -11.99 13.25 19.00
N GLY A 94 -12.51 13.23 17.78
CA GLY A 94 -11.68 13.15 16.58
C GLY A 94 -10.71 14.31 16.47
N ALA A 95 -11.12 15.52 16.87
CA ALA A 95 -10.23 16.69 16.92
C ALA A 95 -9.00 16.46 17.84
N LYS A 96 -9.18 15.70 18.94
CA LYS A 96 -8.05 15.33 19.81
C LYS A 96 -7.11 14.34 19.12
N LEU A 97 -7.64 13.35 18.40
CA LEU A 97 -6.82 12.40 17.63
C LEU A 97 -6.08 13.13 16.51
N GLN A 98 -6.72 14.05 15.79
CA GLN A 98 -6.10 14.87 14.76
C GLN A 98 -4.93 15.67 15.33
N LYS A 99 -5.14 16.42 16.43
CA LYS A 99 -4.05 17.17 17.07
C LYS A 99 -2.85 16.30 17.42
N LEU A 100 -3.09 15.09 17.93
CA LEU A 100 -2.01 14.15 18.26
C LEU A 100 -1.28 13.66 17.00
N VAL A 101 -1.98 13.47 15.90
CA VAL A 101 -1.37 13.09 14.61
C VAL A 101 -0.55 14.24 14.05
N ASP A 102 -1.03 15.48 14.12
CA ASP A 102 -0.26 16.66 13.72
C ASP A 102 1.05 16.77 14.54
N GLU A 103 0.99 16.61 15.87
CA GLU A 103 2.17 16.56 16.73
C GLU A 103 3.13 15.41 16.33
N LEU A 104 2.58 14.25 15.94
CA LEU A 104 3.39 13.11 15.47
C LEU A 104 4.13 13.42 14.16
N ILE A 105 3.45 14.07 13.22
CA ILE A 105 4.07 14.45 11.94
C ILE A 105 5.19 15.45 12.16
N ASP A 106 5.00 16.45 13.05
CA ASP A 106 6.07 17.36 13.44
C ASP A 106 7.27 16.62 14.04
N GLU A 107 7.01 15.62 14.88
CA GLU A 107 8.07 14.78 15.45
C GLU A 107 8.80 13.94 14.39
N ILE A 108 8.09 13.43 13.36
CA ILE A 108 8.68 12.69 12.24
C ILE A 108 9.56 13.63 11.41
N LEU A 109 9.06 14.79 11.04
CA LEU A 109 9.80 15.80 10.26
C LEU A 109 11.02 16.33 11.00
N ALA A 110 10.96 16.41 12.34
CA ALA A 110 12.09 16.72 13.21
C ALA A 110 13.09 15.55 13.38
N GLY A 111 12.89 14.42 12.69
CA GLY A 111 13.79 13.26 12.73
C GLY A 111 13.77 12.44 14.02
N LYS A 112 12.75 12.61 14.87
CA LYS A 112 12.64 11.84 16.13
C LYS A 112 12.44 10.35 15.84
N LYS A 113 13.07 9.51 16.66
CA LYS A 113 12.95 8.04 16.59
C LYS A 113 11.93 7.49 17.58
N VAL A 114 11.67 8.20 18.65
CA VAL A 114 10.71 7.85 19.72
C VAL A 114 9.68 8.96 19.79
N PHE A 115 8.40 8.57 19.79
CA PHE A 115 7.27 9.49 19.74
C PHE A 115 6.58 9.56 21.11
N LYS A 116 6.17 10.76 21.50
CA LYS A 116 5.57 11.05 22.80
C LYS A 116 4.29 10.23 23.02
N HIS A 117 3.38 10.27 22.05
CA HIS A 117 2.04 9.72 22.17
C HIS A 117 1.82 8.43 21.39
N PHE A 118 2.85 7.89 20.72
CA PHE A 118 2.72 6.75 19.85
C PHE A 118 3.79 5.68 20.10
N THR A 119 3.41 4.44 19.79
CA THR A 119 4.33 3.31 19.72
C THR A 119 4.39 2.86 18.26
N VAL A 120 5.59 2.73 17.70
CA VAL A 120 5.78 2.23 16.33
C VAL A 120 5.49 0.73 16.30
N LEU A 121 4.56 0.32 15.45
CA LEU A 121 4.25 -1.07 15.19
C LEU A 121 5.04 -1.58 13.99
N ARG A 122 5.15 -0.77 12.92
CA ARG A 122 5.85 -1.12 11.69
C ARG A 122 6.38 0.14 11.02
N ALA A 123 7.67 0.15 10.70
CA ALA A 123 8.32 1.26 10.00
C ALA A 123 9.30 0.78 8.91
N ARG A 124 9.28 -0.51 8.55
CA ARG A 124 10.18 -1.07 7.53
C ARG A 124 9.95 -0.45 6.14
N ASP A 125 8.74 0.04 5.90
CA ASP A 125 8.29 0.62 4.63
C ASP A 125 8.39 2.17 4.65
N PHE A 126 9.11 2.73 5.62
CA PHE A 126 9.27 4.17 5.79
C PHE A 126 10.75 4.57 5.77
N ASN A 127 11.12 5.41 4.82
CA ASN A 127 12.44 6.03 4.75
C ASN A 127 12.48 7.26 5.66
N ARG A 128 13.15 7.14 6.81
CA ARG A 128 13.22 8.21 7.81
C ARG A 128 14.05 9.41 7.35
N ALA A 129 15.04 9.20 6.48
CA ALA A 129 15.92 10.28 6.02
C ALA A 129 15.19 11.22 5.05
N GLU A 130 14.30 10.67 4.25
CA GLU A 130 13.52 11.41 3.24
C GLU A 130 12.08 11.68 3.69
N CYS A 131 11.67 11.16 4.86
CA CYS A 131 10.30 11.22 5.39
C CYS A 131 9.25 10.76 4.38
N ILE A 132 9.51 9.63 3.70
CA ILE A 132 8.61 9.05 2.70
C ILE A 132 8.28 7.59 2.99
N GLY A 133 7.09 7.16 2.56
CA GLY A 133 6.61 5.78 2.66
C GLY A 133 5.48 5.60 3.67
N LEU A 134 5.35 4.38 4.18
CA LEU A 134 4.30 3.97 5.12
C LEU A 134 4.87 3.66 6.49
N MET A 135 4.32 4.31 7.52
CA MET A 135 4.56 3.99 8.92
C MET A 135 3.25 3.61 9.62
N VAL A 136 3.28 2.56 10.44
CA VAL A 136 2.13 2.12 11.24
C VAL A 136 2.45 2.30 12.73
N LEU A 137 1.60 3.03 13.43
CA LEU A 137 1.79 3.34 14.84
C LEU A 137 0.48 3.11 15.62
N LYS A 138 0.62 2.85 16.91
CA LYS A 138 -0.49 2.74 17.85
C LYS A 138 -0.47 3.93 18.81
N PHE A 139 -1.62 4.52 19.04
CA PHE A 139 -1.77 5.51 20.13
C PHE A 139 -1.54 4.84 21.48
N LYS A 140 -0.74 5.46 22.35
CA LYS A 140 -0.43 4.91 23.69
C LYS A 140 -1.65 4.92 24.61
N ASN A 141 -2.48 5.96 24.52
CA ASN A 141 -3.58 6.21 25.46
C ASN A 141 -4.97 5.98 24.86
N TYR A 142 -5.05 5.60 23.59
CA TYR A 142 -6.31 5.40 22.87
C TYR A 142 -6.29 4.10 22.09
N PRO A 143 -7.43 3.38 21.97
CA PRO A 143 -7.49 2.09 21.27
C PRO A 143 -7.60 2.28 19.74
N PHE A 144 -6.67 3.05 19.18
CA PHE A 144 -6.59 3.31 17.76
C PHE A 144 -5.18 3.06 17.23
N VAL A 145 -5.12 2.75 15.94
CA VAL A 145 -3.89 2.66 15.14
C VAL A 145 -3.93 3.73 14.07
N VAL A 146 -2.80 4.31 13.74
CA VAL A 146 -2.64 5.22 12.62
C VAL A 146 -1.66 4.64 11.61
N LYS A 147 -2.04 4.65 10.33
CA LYS A 147 -1.17 4.40 9.19
C LYS A 147 -0.89 5.75 8.53
N ILE A 148 0.37 6.18 8.51
CA ILE A 148 0.79 7.44 7.91
C ILE A 148 1.41 7.13 6.56
N PHE A 149 0.93 7.83 5.54
CA PHE A 149 1.45 7.80 4.18
C PHE A 149 2.06 9.16 3.87
N MET A 150 3.34 9.18 3.55
CA MET A 150 4.08 10.39 3.19
C MET A 150 4.82 10.15 1.88
N GLU A 151 4.61 11.02 0.92
CA GLU A 151 5.30 10.96 -0.37
C GLU A 151 5.56 12.37 -0.90
N ASN A 152 6.50 12.47 -1.80
CA ASN A 152 6.82 13.68 -2.54
C ASN A 152 6.75 13.41 -4.05
N PRO A 153 6.71 14.44 -4.90
CA PRO A 153 6.65 14.25 -6.35
C PRO A 153 7.76 13.37 -6.91
N GLN A 154 8.96 13.48 -6.37
CA GLN A 154 10.10 12.69 -6.85
C GLN A 154 9.98 11.22 -6.46
N SER A 155 9.54 10.91 -5.25
CA SER A 155 9.37 9.53 -4.80
C SER A 155 8.19 8.83 -5.47
N LEU A 156 7.08 9.56 -5.72
CA LEU A 156 5.94 9.05 -6.47
C LEU A 156 6.33 8.58 -7.86
N THR A 157 7.35 9.17 -8.43
CA THR A 157 7.80 8.93 -9.78
C THR A 157 9.06 8.06 -9.85
N SER A 158 9.69 7.80 -8.71
CA SER A 158 10.83 6.88 -8.62
C SER A 158 10.36 5.43 -8.49
N PRO A 159 10.88 4.49 -9.30
CA PRO A 159 10.53 3.08 -9.17
C PRO A 159 11.04 2.43 -7.88
N TYR A 160 11.96 3.10 -7.18
CA TYR A 160 12.61 2.60 -5.97
C TYR A 160 12.81 3.73 -4.97
N SER A 161 12.06 3.73 -3.91
CA SER A 161 12.59 4.23 -2.67
C SER A 161 13.69 3.27 -2.21
N LYS A 162 14.82 3.80 -1.77
CA LYS A 162 15.99 3.03 -1.36
C LYS A 162 15.65 2.01 -0.27
N GLY A 163 15.45 0.80 -0.66
CA GLY A 163 15.13 -0.31 0.20
C GLY A 163 14.87 -1.54 -0.66
N LEU A 164 15.94 -2.16 -1.16
CA LEU A 164 15.88 -3.51 -1.67
C LEU A 164 15.41 -4.39 -0.53
N VAL A 165 14.15 -4.77 -0.59
CA VAL A 165 13.62 -5.77 0.29
C VAL A 165 14.04 -7.15 -0.25
N PRO A 166 14.54 -8.06 0.60
CA PRO A 166 15.01 -9.36 0.16
C PRO A 166 13.94 -10.13 -0.63
N LEU A 167 14.39 -11.04 -1.45
CA LEU A 167 13.75 -11.89 -2.46
C LEU A 167 12.30 -12.35 -2.27
N PHE A 168 11.68 -12.18 -1.12
CA PHE A 168 10.32 -12.62 -0.82
C PHE A 168 9.40 -11.53 -0.27
N SER A 169 9.86 -10.32 -0.24
CA SER A 169 9.03 -9.21 0.18
C SER A 169 8.81 -8.28 -0.99
N PHE A 170 7.55 -8.02 -1.27
CA PHE A 170 7.07 -7.06 -2.22
C PHE A 170 7.83 -5.75 -2.10
N TYR A 171 7.92 -4.99 -3.19
CA TYR A 171 8.36 -3.60 -3.18
C TYR A 171 7.60 -2.83 -2.13
N MET A 172 8.11 -2.83 -0.94
CA MET A 172 7.45 -2.41 0.27
C MET A 172 8.15 -1.18 0.78
N GLY A 173 8.41 -0.21 0.04
CA GLY A 173 9.11 0.91 0.59
C GLY A 173 8.80 2.19 -0.15
N GLY A 174 7.69 2.80 0.12
CA GLY A 174 7.32 4.05 -0.50
C GLY A 174 7.05 3.93 -2.01
N GLY A 175 6.94 5.05 -2.64
CA GLY A 175 6.61 5.16 -4.04
C GLY A 175 5.11 5.07 -4.31
N ILE A 176 4.78 5.45 -5.54
CA ILE A 176 3.40 5.68 -5.97
C ILE A 176 2.45 4.54 -5.63
N ASN A 177 2.92 3.30 -5.73
CA ASN A 177 2.08 2.14 -5.52
C ASN A 177 1.52 2.10 -4.10
N ARG A 178 2.39 2.29 -3.11
CA ARG A 178 2.01 2.23 -1.70
C ARG A 178 1.13 3.41 -1.30
N HIS A 179 1.44 4.58 -1.82
CA HIS A 179 0.68 5.80 -1.56
C HIS A 179 -0.73 5.72 -2.16
N LEU A 180 -0.83 5.38 -3.46
CA LEU A 180 -2.12 5.25 -4.13
C LEU A 180 -2.99 4.14 -3.53
N VAL A 181 -2.41 2.98 -3.23
CA VAL A 181 -3.15 1.84 -2.67
C VAL A 181 -3.71 2.15 -1.29
N GLY A 182 -3.09 3.06 -0.54
CA GLY A 182 -3.64 3.53 0.72
C GLY A 182 -5.06 4.09 0.59
N PHE A 183 -5.39 4.79 -0.49
CA PHE A 183 -6.73 5.33 -0.75
C PHE A 183 -7.79 4.25 -0.99
N THR A 184 -7.40 3.06 -1.40
CA THR A 184 -8.34 1.97 -1.65
C THR A 184 -8.87 1.32 -0.36
N ARG A 185 -8.22 1.53 0.79
CA ARG A 185 -8.47 0.75 2.02
C ARG A 185 -9.85 0.93 2.60
N ILE A 186 -10.42 2.13 2.53
CA ILE A 186 -11.76 2.38 3.06
C ILE A 186 -12.82 1.95 2.04
N LYS A 187 -12.60 2.22 0.77
CA LYS A 187 -13.51 1.78 -0.29
C LYS A 187 -13.62 0.24 -0.34
N ASN A 188 -12.47 -0.45 -0.24
CA ASN A 188 -12.47 -1.91 -0.15
C ASN A 188 -13.10 -2.43 1.15
N LEU A 189 -12.96 -1.69 2.26
CA LEU A 189 -13.65 -2.01 3.51
C LEU A 189 -15.17 -1.99 3.33
N GLU A 190 -15.73 -1.03 2.61
CA GLU A 190 -17.16 -0.96 2.33
C GLU A 190 -17.63 -2.11 1.43
N TYR A 191 -16.84 -2.42 0.39
CA TYR A 191 -17.07 -3.60 -0.45
C TYR A 191 -17.10 -4.88 0.39
N ILE A 192 -16.09 -5.09 1.25
CA ILE A 192 -16.00 -6.25 2.15
C ILE A 192 -17.22 -6.34 3.06
N LYS A 193 -17.64 -5.24 3.69
CA LYS A 193 -18.84 -5.23 4.55
C LYS A 193 -20.10 -5.60 3.79
N THR A 194 -20.28 -5.05 2.60
CA THR A 194 -21.42 -5.36 1.75
C THR A 194 -21.43 -6.83 1.36
N LYS A 195 -20.27 -7.36 0.96
CA LYS A 195 -20.15 -8.77 0.56
C LYS A 195 -20.37 -9.71 1.76
N LEU A 196 -19.79 -9.42 2.94
CA LEU A 196 -20.00 -10.20 4.17
C LEU A 196 -21.49 -10.26 4.54
N ALA A 197 -22.23 -9.16 4.36
CA ALA A 197 -23.67 -9.12 4.67
C ALA A 197 -24.52 -10.03 3.79
N THR A 198 -24.01 -10.51 2.65
CA THR A 198 -24.73 -11.45 1.76
C THR A 198 -24.63 -12.91 2.21
N ASP A 199 -23.81 -13.23 3.21
CA ASP A 199 -23.57 -14.61 3.64
C ASP A 199 -23.63 -14.73 5.17
N ASN A 200 -24.51 -15.61 5.66
CA ASN A 200 -24.75 -15.78 7.09
C ASN A 200 -23.53 -16.36 7.84
N TYR A 201 -22.76 -17.23 7.22
CA TYR A 201 -21.58 -17.82 7.85
C TYR A 201 -20.48 -16.76 8.05
N TRP A 202 -20.13 -16.05 6.98
CA TRP A 202 -19.08 -15.07 7.02
C TRP A 202 -19.44 -13.84 7.87
N SER A 203 -20.69 -13.39 7.86
CA SER A 203 -21.15 -12.26 8.68
C SER A 203 -21.08 -12.53 10.19
N GLN A 204 -21.25 -13.80 10.58
CA GLN A 204 -21.11 -14.20 11.99
C GLN A 204 -19.65 -14.38 12.39
N LEU A 205 -18.82 -14.94 11.52
CA LEU A 205 -17.43 -15.30 11.80
C LEU A 205 -16.46 -14.11 11.66
N VAL A 206 -16.73 -13.21 10.71
CA VAL A 206 -15.76 -12.16 10.29
C VAL A 206 -16.23 -10.78 10.72
N ASP A 207 -15.29 -9.93 11.12
CA ASP A 207 -15.53 -8.52 11.38
C ASP A 207 -14.42 -7.64 10.82
N THR A 208 -14.62 -6.33 10.83
CA THR A 208 -13.68 -5.34 10.31
C THR A 208 -13.55 -4.16 11.28
N PRO A 209 -12.36 -3.56 11.45
CA PRO A 209 -12.22 -2.32 12.20
C PRO A 209 -12.87 -1.16 11.45
N ARG A 210 -13.42 -0.18 12.18
CA ARG A 210 -13.78 1.11 11.58
C ARG A 210 -12.51 1.79 11.11
N LYS A 211 -12.59 2.53 10.00
CA LYS A 211 -11.46 3.27 9.44
C LYS A 211 -11.93 4.63 8.95
N TRP A 212 -11.06 5.62 9.08
CA TRP A 212 -11.30 6.98 8.61
C TRP A 212 -10.03 7.54 7.97
N PHE A 213 -10.19 8.34 6.97
CA PHE A 213 -9.11 9.19 6.48
C PHE A 213 -8.87 10.36 7.45
N LEU A 214 -7.65 10.86 7.42
CA LEU A 214 -7.28 12.09 8.10
C LEU A 214 -6.28 12.85 7.24
N LEU A 215 -6.58 14.11 6.95
CA LEU A 215 -5.67 15.02 6.30
C LEU A 215 -4.94 15.84 7.37
N PRO A 216 -3.63 15.65 7.58
CA PRO A 216 -2.87 16.41 8.56
C PRO A 216 -2.75 17.89 8.14
N SER A 217 -2.59 18.76 9.13
CA SER A 217 -2.43 20.21 8.90
C SER A 217 -1.18 20.55 8.09
N GLN A 218 -0.14 19.70 8.15
CA GLN A 218 1.13 19.85 7.42
C GLN A 218 1.07 19.30 5.99
N ASN A 219 -0.09 18.77 5.55
CA ASN A 219 -0.19 18.24 4.19
C ASN A 219 0.10 19.29 3.14
N ARG A 220 0.75 18.83 2.06
CA ARG A 220 0.91 19.55 0.80
C ARG A 220 0.30 18.73 -0.32
N TRP A 221 -0.33 19.38 -1.26
CA TRP A 221 -0.94 18.72 -2.41
C TRP A 221 0.08 18.48 -3.52
N ILE A 222 0.08 17.29 -4.08
CA ILE A 222 0.84 16.92 -5.26
C ILE A 222 -0.07 17.10 -6.46
N LYS A 223 0.36 17.90 -7.42
CA LYS A 223 -0.33 18.12 -8.69
C LYS A 223 0.24 17.16 -9.74
N ILE A 224 -0.64 16.50 -10.44
CA ILE A 224 -0.30 15.55 -11.50
C ILE A 224 -1.02 16.00 -12.77
N VAL A 225 -0.26 16.19 -13.84
CA VAL A 225 -0.77 16.63 -15.14
C VAL A 225 -0.32 15.64 -16.19
N GLY A 226 -1.25 15.08 -16.93
CA GLY A 226 -1.01 14.23 -18.08
C GLY A 226 -1.54 14.86 -19.35
N THR A 227 -0.82 14.74 -20.46
CA THR A 227 -1.29 15.15 -21.78
C THR A 227 -1.35 13.96 -22.70
N ASN A 228 -2.54 13.66 -23.19
CA ASN A 228 -2.76 12.62 -24.20
C ASN A 228 -2.59 13.22 -25.59
N ILE A 229 -1.58 12.79 -26.31
CA ILE A 229 -1.24 13.30 -27.63
C ILE A 229 -2.33 13.00 -28.67
N GLY A 230 -2.95 11.84 -28.60
CA GLY A 230 -3.98 11.43 -29.56
C GLY A 230 -5.23 12.32 -29.53
N SER A 231 -5.71 12.68 -28.35
CA SER A 231 -6.87 13.55 -28.14
C SER A 231 -6.51 15.01 -27.81
N GLN A 232 -5.24 15.30 -27.60
CA GLN A 232 -4.71 16.57 -27.05
C GLN A 232 -5.38 16.97 -25.72
N LYS A 233 -6.05 16.04 -25.08
CA LYS A 233 -6.74 16.25 -23.80
C LYS A 233 -5.72 16.28 -22.68
N THR A 234 -5.73 17.35 -21.91
CA THR A 234 -4.98 17.44 -20.67
C THR A 234 -5.84 16.94 -19.51
N ILE A 235 -5.30 16.02 -18.73
CA ILE A 235 -5.90 15.48 -17.52
C ILE A 235 -5.10 15.97 -16.33
N THR A 236 -5.79 16.44 -15.30
CA THR A 236 -5.16 16.94 -14.08
C THR A 236 -5.83 16.30 -12.89
N THR A 237 -5.03 15.85 -11.94
CA THR A 237 -5.49 15.44 -10.62
C THR A 237 -4.59 16.01 -9.55
N GLN A 238 -5.12 16.11 -8.33
CA GLN A 238 -4.35 16.45 -7.14
C GLN A 238 -4.56 15.36 -6.10
N LEU A 239 -3.54 15.06 -5.33
CA LEU A 239 -3.64 14.13 -4.22
C LEU A 239 -2.78 14.62 -3.05
N PRO A 240 -3.16 14.29 -1.80
CA PRO A 240 -2.38 14.70 -0.65
C PRO A 240 -1.02 14.00 -0.65
N GLY A 241 0.06 14.76 -0.46
CA GLY A 241 1.40 14.22 -0.27
C GLY A 241 1.58 13.54 1.07
N THR A 242 0.79 13.97 2.07
CA THR A 242 0.71 13.31 3.38
C THR A 242 -0.75 13.12 3.75
N TYR A 243 -1.11 11.89 4.10
CA TYR A 243 -2.42 11.57 4.68
C TYR A 243 -2.30 10.39 5.62
N CYS A 244 -3.32 10.21 6.44
CA CYS A 244 -3.36 9.12 7.41
C CYS A 244 -4.65 8.30 7.27
N ILE A 245 -4.59 7.07 7.75
CA ILE A 245 -5.77 6.25 8.03
C ILE A 245 -5.76 5.93 9.52
N ILE A 246 -6.79 6.36 10.24
CA ILE A 246 -7.03 5.99 11.63
C ILE A 246 -7.97 4.78 11.62
N ALA A 247 -7.67 3.78 12.42
CA ALA A 247 -8.48 2.58 12.55
C ALA A 247 -8.60 2.14 14.02
N ASP A 248 -9.67 1.42 14.36
CA ASP A 248 -9.77 0.74 15.65
C ASP A 248 -8.57 -0.20 15.85
N ALA A 249 -7.96 -0.17 17.02
CA ALA A 249 -6.95 -1.16 17.39
C ALA A 249 -7.64 -2.45 17.82
N ILE A 250 -7.24 -3.57 17.23
CA ILE A 250 -7.77 -4.89 17.55
C ILE A 250 -6.93 -5.51 18.66
N ALA A 251 -7.60 -5.92 19.76
CA ALA A 251 -6.99 -6.73 20.79
C ALA A 251 -6.99 -8.19 20.33
N SER A 252 -5.83 -8.71 19.95
CA SER A 252 -5.72 -10.08 19.46
C SER A 252 -5.56 -11.04 20.61
N GLU A 253 -6.37 -12.10 20.63
CA GLU A 253 -6.18 -13.23 21.51
C GLU A 253 -5.09 -14.16 20.98
N LYS A 254 -5.15 -14.43 19.66
CA LYS A 254 -4.22 -15.28 18.94
C LYS A 254 -3.94 -14.67 17.59
N LYS A 255 -2.68 -14.58 17.23
CA LYS A 255 -2.31 -14.27 15.84
C LYS A 255 -2.60 -15.47 14.97
N THR A 256 -3.13 -15.23 13.78
CA THR A 256 -3.20 -16.24 12.73
C THR A 256 -1.79 -16.72 12.36
N SER A 257 -1.64 -17.98 12.03
CA SER A 257 -0.33 -18.58 11.76
C SER A 257 -0.33 -19.36 10.44
N MET A 258 0.69 -19.16 9.63
CA MET A 258 0.91 -19.94 8.40
C MET A 258 1.12 -21.43 8.68
N LEU A 259 1.54 -21.79 9.89
CA LEU A 259 1.74 -23.18 10.30
C LEU A 259 0.44 -23.85 10.77
N ASN A 260 -0.61 -23.07 11.01
CA ASN A 260 -1.93 -23.60 11.37
C ASN A 260 -2.75 -23.79 10.09
N LYS A 261 -3.11 -25.05 9.80
CA LYS A 261 -3.87 -25.42 8.60
C LYS A 261 -5.28 -24.82 8.60
N ASP A 262 -5.92 -24.72 9.76
CA ASP A 262 -7.27 -24.17 9.90
C ASP A 262 -7.28 -22.67 9.66
N ASP A 263 -6.30 -21.93 10.22
CA ASP A 263 -6.14 -20.51 9.97
C ASP A 263 -5.93 -20.25 8.46
N ASN A 264 -5.04 -21.02 7.82
CA ASN A 264 -4.77 -20.89 6.38
C ASN A 264 -6.00 -21.16 5.53
N HIS A 265 -6.70 -22.27 5.83
CA HIS A 265 -7.92 -22.64 5.09
C HIS A 265 -8.99 -21.56 5.25
N THR A 266 -9.23 -21.09 6.46
CA THR A 266 -10.24 -20.07 6.75
C THR A 266 -9.90 -18.74 6.05
N CYS A 267 -8.67 -18.26 6.18
CA CYS A 267 -8.25 -17.01 5.56
C CYS A 267 -8.32 -17.08 4.02
N LEU A 268 -7.86 -18.17 3.41
CA LEU A 268 -7.90 -18.34 1.95
C LEU A 268 -9.35 -18.47 1.44
N SER A 269 -10.19 -19.22 2.16
CA SER A 269 -11.61 -19.36 1.80
C SER A 269 -12.36 -18.03 1.89
N LEU A 270 -12.03 -17.22 2.91
CA LEU A 270 -12.55 -15.86 3.02
C LEU A 270 -12.06 -14.98 1.85
N CYS A 271 -10.79 -15.06 1.47
CA CYS A 271 -10.29 -14.31 0.32
C CYS A 271 -10.98 -14.71 -0.99
N ARG A 272 -11.25 -15.99 -1.19
CA ARG A 272 -12.03 -16.47 -2.34
C ARG A 272 -13.46 -15.91 -2.33
N PHE A 273 -14.11 -15.95 -1.18
CA PHE A 273 -15.45 -15.39 -1.02
C PHE A 273 -15.47 -13.88 -1.33
N LEU A 274 -14.40 -13.17 -1.00
CA LEU A 274 -14.20 -11.74 -1.28
C LEU A 274 -13.57 -11.47 -2.66
N ASP A 275 -13.61 -12.41 -3.59
CA ASP A 275 -13.06 -12.31 -4.96
C ASP A 275 -11.58 -11.84 -4.97
N PHE A 276 -10.81 -12.26 -3.98
CA PHE A 276 -9.42 -11.82 -3.76
C PHE A 276 -9.22 -10.29 -3.77
N SER A 277 -10.23 -9.56 -3.33
CA SER A 277 -10.11 -8.10 -3.13
C SER A 277 -9.11 -7.74 -2.02
N ILE A 278 -8.79 -8.69 -1.13
CA ILE A 278 -7.78 -8.57 -0.08
C ILE A 278 -6.65 -9.57 -0.29
N ASP A 279 -5.47 -9.20 0.20
CA ASP A 279 -4.29 -10.06 0.17
C ASP A 279 -4.48 -11.24 1.15
N PRO A 280 -4.34 -12.50 0.70
CA PRO A 280 -4.39 -13.68 1.56
C PRO A 280 -3.32 -13.75 2.65
N HIS A 281 -2.36 -12.81 2.68
CA HIS A 281 -1.28 -12.82 3.65
C HIS A 281 -1.81 -12.89 5.08
N ILE A 282 -1.33 -13.88 5.83
CA ILE A 282 -1.86 -14.24 7.16
C ILE A 282 -1.83 -13.09 8.17
N ASP A 283 -0.87 -12.14 8.04
CA ASP A 283 -0.77 -10.97 8.92
C ASP A 283 -1.90 -9.96 8.72
N ASN A 284 -2.72 -10.13 7.69
CA ASN A 284 -3.90 -9.29 7.44
C ASN A 284 -5.11 -9.70 8.28
N PHE A 285 -5.00 -10.79 9.04
CA PHE A 285 -6.08 -11.37 9.85
C PHE A 285 -5.66 -11.53 11.31
N MET A 286 -6.62 -11.34 12.21
CA MET A 286 -6.41 -11.54 13.65
C MET A 286 -7.69 -12.08 14.29
N TRP A 287 -7.55 -13.03 15.22
CA TRP A 287 -8.67 -13.41 16.11
C TRP A 287 -8.82 -12.36 17.20
N GLU A 288 -9.94 -11.67 17.23
CA GLU A 288 -10.22 -10.63 18.22
C GLU A 288 -10.62 -11.26 19.55
N LYS A 289 -9.96 -10.82 20.63
CA LYS A 289 -10.17 -11.37 21.98
C LYS A 289 -11.60 -11.18 22.49
N ASP A 290 -12.15 -9.99 22.27
CA ASP A 290 -13.41 -9.58 22.89
C ASP A 290 -14.63 -10.19 22.20
N THR A 291 -14.54 -10.53 20.94
CA THR A 291 -15.65 -11.06 20.12
C THR A 291 -15.47 -12.49 19.65
N GLY A 292 -14.24 -13.01 19.71
CA GLY A 292 -13.90 -14.31 19.13
C GLY A 292 -13.97 -14.36 17.60
N LYS A 293 -14.16 -13.21 16.93
CA LYS A 293 -14.28 -13.14 15.48
C LYS A 293 -12.93 -12.99 14.79
N LEU A 294 -12.85 -13.48 13.56
CA LEU A 294 -11.73 -13.22 12.67
C LEU A 294 -11.86 -11.79 12.11
N VAL A 295 -10.88 -10.92 12.40
CA VAL A 295 -10.90 -9.53 11.96
C VAL A 295 -9.91 -9.29 10.83
N ILE A 296 -10.40 -8.67 9.75
CA ILE A 296 -9.58 -8.24 8.61
C ILE A 296 -8.95 -6.88 8.97
N VAL A 297 -7.69 -6.86 9.40
CA VAL A 297 -7.02 -5.62 9.85
C VAL A 297 -6.46 -4.79 8.71
N ASP A 298 -6.04 -5.41 7.61
CA ASP A 298 -5.62 -4.70 6.39
C ASP A 298 -6.61 -4.96 5.25
N THR A 299 -7.15 -3.87 4.71
CA THR A 299 -8.18 -3.89 3.67
C THR A 299 -7.71 -3.18 2.41
N GLU A 300 -6.37 -3.13 2.16
CA GLU A 300 -5.91 -2.61 0.88
C GLU A 300 -6.41 -3.50 -0.26
N HIS A 301 -6.80 -2.87 -1.37
CA HIS A 301 -7.25 -3.61 -2.54
C HIS A 301 -6.09 -4.35 -3.18
N PHE A 302 -6.09 -5.66 -3.01
CA PHE A 302 -4.97 -6.52 -3.40
C PHE A 302 -4.64 -6.47 -4.90
N PRO A 303 -5.61 -6.55 -5.83
CA PRO A 303 -5.32 -6.43 -7.26
C PRO A 303 -4.66 -5.10 -7.64
N THR A 304 -5.14 -3.98 -7.06
CA THR A 304 -4.52 -2.66 -7.27
C THR A 304 -3.10 -2.61 -6.71
N PHE A 305 -2.89 -3.16 -5.53
CA PHE A 305 -1.56 -3.22 -4.90
C PHE A 305 -0.58 -4.02 -5.74
N MET A 306 -0.97 -5.19 -6.20
CA MET A 306 -0.14 -6.06 -7.03
C MET A 306 0.02 -5.58 -8.47
N GLY A 307 -0.79 -4.62 -8.91
CA GLY A 307 -0.80 -4.14 -10.28
C GLY A 307 -1.32 -5.20 -11.25
N PHE A 308 -2.30 -5.99 -10.83
CA PHE A 308 -2.98 -6.91 -11.71
C PHE A 308 -3.86 -6.13 -12.69
N ARG A 309 -3.95 -6.61 -13.94
CA ARG A 309 -4.90 -6.12 -14.94
C ARG A 309 -6.23 -6.85 -14.88
N GLU A 310 -6.21 -8.06 -14.34
CA GLU A 310 -7.36 -8.93 -14.15
C GLU A 310 -7.31 -9.53 -12.74
N ILE A 311 -8.48 -9.86 -12.19
CA ILE A 311 -8.57 -10.54 -10.89
C ILE A 311 -7.91 -11.91 -11.01
N GLN A 312 -7.03 -12.22 -10.07
CA GLN A 312 -6.36 -13.51 -9.96
C GLN A 312 -7.02 -14.35 -8.87
N HIS A 313 -7.20 -15.63 -9.13
CA HIS A 313 -7.70 -16.59 -8.17
C HIS A 313 -6.59 -17.59 -7.82
N PHE A 314 -6.56 -18.05 -6.58
CA PHE A 314 -5.56 -18.99 -6.09
C PHE A 314 -6.22 -20.16 -5.36
N ASP A 315 -5.82 -21.38 -5.69
CA ASP A 315 -6.39 -22.58 -5.08
C ASP A 315 -5.69 -22.99 -3.80
N SER A 316 -4.49 -22.50 -3.59
CA SER A 316 -3.72 -22.76 -2.38
C SER A 316 -2.87 -21.56 -1.99
N TYR A 317 -2.47 -21.55 -0.73
CA TYR A 317 -1.51 -20.55 -0.22
C TYR A 317 -0.16 -20.65 -0.90
N LEU A 318 0.26 -21.87 -1.28
CA LEU A 318 1.50 -22.10 -2.00
C LEU A 318 1.44 -21.53 -3.43
N GLU A 319 0.33 -21.70 -4.11
CA GLU A 319 0.11 -21.13 -5.45
C GLU A 319 0.16 -19.60 -5.40
N TRP A 320 -0.56 -18.98 -4.44
CA TRP A 320 -0.49 -17.55 -4.21
C TRP A 320 0.96 -17.09 -3.99
N LEU A 321 1.72 -17.75 -3.11
CA LEU A 321 3.11 -17.41 -2.81
C LEU A 321 4.01 -17.57 -4.04
N ALA A 322 3.85 -18.66 -4.80
CA ALA A 322 4.62 -18.94 -6.01
C ALA A 322 4.34 -17.88 -7.10
N HIS A 323 3.06 -17.53 -7.30
CA HIS A 323 2.67 -16.50 -8.27
C HIS A 323 3.26 -15.12 -7.91
N LEU A 324 3.17 -14.74 -6.65
CA LEU A 324 3.72 -13.46 -6.20
C LEU A 324 5.24 -13.42 -6.29
N SER A 325 5.91 -14.52 -5.90
CA SER A 325 7.36 -14.65 -6.01
C SER A 325 7.80 -14.57 -7.47
N GLY A 326 7.12 -15.28 -8.36
CA GLY A 326 7.36 -15.24 -9.80
C GLY A 326 7.19 -13.85 -10.39
N LYS A 327 6.12 -13.13 -10.00
CA LYS A 327 5.90 -11.74 -10.42
C LYS A 327 7.00 -10.82 -9.92
N CYS A 328 7.40 -10.92 -8.66
CA CYS A 328 8.51 -10.14 -8.10
C CYS A 328 9.82 -10.40 -8.84
N LEU A 329 10.16 -11.66 -9.09
CA LEU A 329 11.37 -12.05 -9.82
C LEU A 329 11.35 -11.48 -11.24
N ASN A 330 10.21 -11.61 -11.95
CA ASN A 330 10.06 -11.06 -13.27
C ASN A 330 10.25 -9.53 -13.29
N ASP A 331 9.67 -8.83 -12.32
CA ASP A 331 9.79 -7.37 -12.22
C ASP A 331 11.21 -6.92 -11.86
N ILE A 332 11.94 -7.71 -11.08
CA ILE A 332 13.32 -7.41 -10.69
C ILE A 332 14.31 -7.65 -11.83
N PHE A 333 14.22 -8.82 -12.47
CA PHE A 333 15.27 -9.28 -13.37
C PHE A 333 15.01 -8.97 -14.85
N PHE A 334 13.76 -8.93 -15.28
CA PHE A 334 13.42 -8.87 -16.70
C PHE A 334 12.80 -7.56 -17.15
N ARG A 335 12.46 -6.65 -16.21
CA ARG A 335 11.89 -5.36 -16.58
C ARG A 335 12.90 -4.23 -16.43
N SER A 336 12.95 -3.37 -17.44
CA SER A 336 13.73 -2.14 -17.38
C SER A 336 13.19 -1.20 -16.28
N LYS A 337 14.01 -0.27 -15.80
CA LYS A 337 13.60 0.76 -14.85
C LYS A 337 12.37 1.55 -15.35
N LYS A 338 12.33 1.86 -16.65
CA LYS A 338 11.23 2.58 -17.31
C LYS A 338 9.95 1.75 -17.31
N ASP A 339 10.03 0.47 -17.68
CA ASP A 339 8.87 -0.41 -17.73
C ASP A 339 8.29 -0.66 -16.32
N ARG A 340 9.13 -0.69 -15.30
CA ARG A 340 8.70 -0.78 -13.90
C ARG A 340 7.95 0.46 -13.43
N GLN A 341 8.40 1.66 -13.82
CA GLN A 341 7.69 2.92 -13.54
C GLN A 341 6.30 2.93 -14.19
N LEU A 342 6.26 2.59 -15.48
CA LEU A 342 5.02 2.52 -16.24
C LEU A 342 4.05 1.51 -15.63
N LEU A 343 4.56 0.37 -15.14
CA LEU A 343 3.73 -0.64 -14.49
C LEU A 343 3.06 -0.12 -13.20
N GLN A 344 3.75 0.71 -12.43
CA GLN A 344 3.22 1.25 -11.18
C GLN A 344 2.05 2.22 -11.40
N ILE A 345 2.04 2.94 -12.51
CA ILE A 345 1.02 3.95 -12.84
C ILE A 345 0.06 3.51 -13.94
N SER A 346 0.29 2.35 -14.58
CA SER A 346 -0.53 1.84 -15.69
C SER A 346 -1.92 1.37 -15.23
N PRO A 347 -2.83 1.12 -16.17
CA PRO A 347 -4.16 0.58 -15.87
C PRO A 347 -4.11 -0.69 -15.02
N ARG A 348 -5.00 -0.79 -14.06
CA ARG A 348 -5.12 -1.90 -13.09
C ARG A 348 -6.57 -2.20 -12.81
N VAL A 349 -6.82 -3.36 -12.21
CA VAL A 349 -8.12 -3.64 -11.60
C VAL A 349 -8.34 -2.63 -10.46
N MET A 350 -9.43 -1.89 -10.55
CA MET A 350 -9.84 -0.89 -9.56
C MET A 350 -11.20 -1.29 -8.97
N LEU A 351 -11.47 -0.86 -7.77
CA LEU A 351 -12.78 -1.01 -7.12
C LEU A 351 -13.83 -0.12 -7.76
#